data_af6db6dec8fa179a8a78ce2749de9422
#
_entry.id   af6db6dec8fa179a8a78ce2749de9422
#
_cell.length_a   1.000
_cell.length_b   1.000
_cell.length_c   1.000
_cell.angle_alpha   90.00
_cell.angle_beta   90.00
_cell.angle_gamma   90.00
#
_symmetry.space_group_name_H-M   'P 1'
#
loop_
_entity.id
_entity.type
_entity.pdbx_description
1 polymer ?
#
loop_
_entity_poly.entity_id
_entity_poly.type
_entity_poly.pdbx_seq_one_letter_code
_entity_poly.pdbx_strand_id
1 'polypeptide(L)'
;QSDMDAITPTRFCENETVNLILSAFATKAKQGSIMLTVDAKLPDLLPFSDTELCSLLSNALENAIQASDAIHACEQIPDSNKRIIRLRMYSKNNKLCIDLHNSYQVEPLFQQGLPASKEQGHGFGTKSIAHIVEKHGGVFQFSVKDGWFIFQATA
;
A
#
# COMPACT_ATOMS: atom_id res chain seq x y z
N GLN A 1 -25.03 -21.73 1.08
CA GLN A 1 -24.19 -21.99 2.23
C GLN A 1 -22.77 -21.60 1.96
N SER A 2 -22.17 -22.18 0.95
CA SER A 2 -20.84 -21.74 0.54
C SER A 2 -20.85 -20.27 0.13
N ASP A 3 -21.98 -19.79 -0.38
CA ASP A 3 -22.11 -18.38 -0.76
C ASP A 3 -22.04 -17.47 0.46
N MET A 4 -22.60 -17.89 1.57
CA MET A 4 -22.53 -17.10 2.80
C MET A 4 -21.09 -17.04 3.32
N ASP A 5 -20.38 -18.15 3.25
CA ASP A 5 -18.97 -18.16 3.64
C ASP A 5 -18.13 -17.25 2.73
N ALA A 6 -18.47 -17.24 1.43
CA ALA A 6 -17.75 -16.41 0.46
C ALA A 6 -17.98 -14.91 0.68
N ILE A 7 -19.09 -14.52 1.32
CA ILE A 7 -19.37 -13.10 1.57
C ILE A 7 -18.86 -12.64 2.93
N THR A 8 -18.45 -13.56 3.79
CA THR A 8 -17.93 -13.19 5.10
C THR A 8 -16.61 -12.41 4.91
N PRO A 9 -16.57 -11.13 5.33
CA PRO A 9 -15.37 -10.34 5.10
C PRO A 9 -14.21 -10.85 5.95
N THR A 10 -13.02 -10.83 5.35
CA THR A 10 -11.80 -11.14 6.06
C THR A 10 -11.45 -9.96 6.96
N ARG A 11 -11.18 -10.24 8.23
CA ARG A 11 -10.73 -9.19 9.13
C ARG A 11 -9.21 -9.15 9.15
N PHE A 12 -8.65 -8.01 8.78
CA PHE A 12 -7.20 -7.84 8.70
C PHE A 12 -6.58 -7.39 10.01
N CYS A 13 -7.28 -6.56 10.76
CA CYS A 13 -6.75 -6.04 12.03
C CYS A 13 -7.87 -5.50 12.90
N GLU A 14 -7.52 -5.13 14.14
CA GLU A 14 -8.48 -4.63 15.12
C GLU A 14 -8.87 -3.16 14.91
N ASN A 15 -8.08 -2.38 14.20
CA ASN A 15 -8.42 -1.00 13.90
C ASN A 15 -9.45 -0.97 12.78
N GLU A 16 -10.65 -0.44 13.08
CA GLU A 16 -11.76 -0.46 12.14
C GLU A 16 -11.49 0.29 10.84
N THR A 17 -10.91 1.47 10.94
CA THR A 17 -10.64 2.29 9.76
C THR A 17 -9.64 1.59 8.83
N VAL A 18 -8.55 1.10 9.40
CA VAL A 18 -7.54 0.37 8.62
C VAL A 18 -8.16 -0.88 8.02
N ASN A 19 -8.95 -1.61 8.80
CA ASN A 19 -9.59 -2.83 8.32
C ASN A 19 -10.50 -2.56 7.12
N LEU A 20 -11.28 -1.49 7.15
CA LEU A 20 -12.14 -1.11 6.04
C LEU A 20 -11.33 -0.75 4.78
N ILE A 21 -10.25 -0.02 4.96
CA ILE A 21 -9.39 0.37 3.85
C ILE A 21 -8.75 -0.88 3.21
N LEU A 22 -8.22 -1.76 4.03
CA LEU A 22 -7.58 -2.98 3.55
C LEU A 22 -8.58 -3.88 2.83
N SER A 23 -9.80 -3.97 3.34
CA SER A 23 -10.86 -4.75 2.69
C SER A 23 -11.19 -4.21 1.31
N ALA A 24 -11.30 -2.89 1.17
CA ALA A 24 -11.58 -2.25 -0.11
C ALA A 24 -10.45 -2.51 -1.12
N PHE A 25 -9.20 -2.39 -0.68
CA PHE A 25 -8.07 -2.60 -1.57
C PHE A 25 -7.84 -4.08 -1.89
N ALA A 26 -8.19 -4.99 -0.97
CA ALA A 26 -8.15 -6.42 -1.26
C ALA A 26 -9.11 -6.76 -2.41
N THR A 27 -10.31 -6.17 -2.41
CA THR A 27 -11.26 -6.34 -3.50
C THR A 27 -10.71 -5.78 -4.80
N LYS A 28 -10.14 -4.59 -4.75
CA LYS A 28 -9.58 -3.93 -5.93
C LYS A 28 -8.41 -4.73 -6.51
N ALA A 29 -7.54 -5.25 -5.65
CA ALA A 29 -6.42 -6.07 -6.07
C ALA A 29 -6.90 -7.35 -6.74
N LYS A 30 -7.91 -8.00 -6.17
CA LYS A 30 -8.49 -9.22 -6.74
C LYS A 30 -9.07 -8.95 -8.13
N GLN A 31 -9.77 -7.84 -8.30
CA GLN A 31 -10.33 -7.45 -9.59
C GLN A 31 -9.24 -7.24 -10.64
N GLY A 32 -8.09 -6.74 -10.23
CA GLY A 32 -6.94 -6.53 -11.10
C GLY A 32 -6.00 -7.74 -11.21
N SER A 33 -6.37 -8.87 -10.65
CA SER A 33 -5.57 -10.08 -10.61
C SER A 33 -4.20 -9.85 -9.97
N ILE A 34 -4.18 -9.04 -8.91
CA ILE A 34 -2.99 -8.74 -8.13
C ILE A 34 -3.01 -9.61 -6.88
N MET A 35 -1.88 -10.28 -6.59
CA MET A 35 -1.74 -11.06 -5.37
C MET A 35 -1.37 -10.12 -4.22
N LEU A 36 -2.33 -9.81 -3.39
CA LEU A 36 -2.13 -8.94 -2.22
C LEU A 36 -2.01 -9.78 -0.96
N THR A 37 -0.88 -9.67 -0.27
CA THR A 37 -0.66 -10.32 1.02
C THR A 37 -0.60 -9.24 2.09
N VAL A 38 -1.39 -9.41 3.15
CA VAL A 38 -1.48 -8.44 4.24
C VAL A 38 -1.14 -9.12 5.57
N ASP A 39 -0.22 -8.51 6.31
CA ASP A 39 0.07 -8.86 7.69
C ASP A 39 -0.06 -7.57 8.51
N ALA A 40 -1.20 -7.40 9.16
CA ALA A 40 -1.49 -6.18 9.92
C ALA A 40 -1.78 -6.54 11.37
N LYS A 41 -0.90 -6.10 12.27
CA LYS A 41 -1.05 -6.31 13.72
C LYS A 41 -1.08 -4.95 14.40
N LEU A 42 -2.29 -4.40 14.50
CA LEU A 42 -2.49 -3.05 15.00
C LEU A 42 -3.50 -3.05 16.13
N PRO A 43 -3.32 -2.14 17.12
CA PRO A 43 -4.32 -1.99 18.18
C PRO A 43 -5.57 -1.31 17.63
N ASP A 44 -6.65 -1.39 18.41
CA ASP A 44 -7.91 -0.70 18.15
C ASP A 44 -7.71 0.76 17.80
N LEU A 45 -6.91 1.44 18.60
CA LEU A 45 -6.71 2.88 18.51
C LEU A 45 -5.29 3.19 18.08
N LEU A 46 -5.18 4.10 17.14
CA LEU A 46 -3.91 4.62 16.65
C LEU A 46 -3.92 6.14 16.81
N PRO A 47 -2.76 6.77 17.02
CA PRO A 47 -2.69 8.22 17.19
C PRO A 47 -2.85 9.00 15.87
N PHE A 48 -3.75 8.53 15.01
CA PHE A 48 -4.04 9.14 13.72
C PHE A 48 -5.55 9.29 13.59
N SER A 49 -5.98 10.36 12.92
CA SER A 49 -7.39 10.48 12.58
C SER A 49 -7.76 9.47 11.49
N ASP A 50 -9.06 9.19 11.37
CA ASP A 50 -9.53 8.31 10.30
C ASP A 50 -9.20 8.87 8.93
N THR A 51 -9.30 10.18 8.77
CA THR A 51 -8.94 10.85 7.52
C THR A 51 -7.47 10.67 7.19
N GLU A 52 -6.60 10.78 8.18
CA GLU A 52 -5.16 10.59 7.99
C GLU A 52 -4.84 9.15 7.61
N LEU A 53 -5.44 8.18 8.29
CA LEU A 53 -5.23 6.77 7.97
C LEU A 53 -5.72 6.46 6.56
N CYS A 54 -6.88 6.97 6.21
CA CYS A 54 -7.44 6.76 4.89
C CYS A 54 -6.52 7.34 3.81
N SER A 55 -6.08 8.57 3.99
CA SER A 55 -5.21 9.23 3.01
C SER A 55 -3.86 8.53 2.89
N LEU A 56 -3.23 8.21 4.01
CA LEU A 56 -1.91 7.57 4.03
C LEU A 56 -1.96 6.21 3.33
N LEU A 57 -2.86 5.35 3.75
CA LEU A 57 -2.95 3.99 3.22
C LEU A 57 -3.47 3.95 1.78
N SER A 58 -4.50 4.74 1.49
CA SER A 58 -5.06 4.75 0.13
C SER A 58 -4.04 5.22 -0.89
N ASN A 59 -3.28 6.26 -0.57
CA ASN A 59 -2.26 6.76 -1.49
C ASN A 59 -1.13 5.75 -1.67
N ALA A 60 -0.70 5.10 -0.59
CA ALA A 60 0.38 4.10 -0.67
C ALA A 60 -0.07 2.88 -1.48
N LEU A 61 -1.26 2.37 -1.21
CA LEU A 61 -1.79 1.19 -1.90
C LEU A 61 -2.14 1.49 -3.35
N GLU A 62 -2.69 2.67 -3.63
CA GLU A 62 -2.99 3.07 -5.00
C GLU A 62 -1.72 3.13 -5.85
N ASN A 63 -0.65 3.66 -5.28
CA ASN A 63 0.66 3.68 -5.94
C ASN A 63 1.14 2.27 -6.30
N ALA A 64 0.99 1.34 -5.36
CA ALA A 64 1.39 -0.04 -5.57
C ALA A 64 0.54 -0.72 -6.65
N ILE A 65 -0.76 -0.47 -6.64
CA ILE A 65 -1.68 -1.05 -7.64
C ILE A 65 -1.37 -0.51 -9.03
N GLN A 66 -1.11 0.78 -9.17
CA GLN A 66 -0.78 1.38 -10.46
C GLN A 66 0.51 0.78 -11.03
N ALA A 67 1.52 0.57 -10.20
CA ALA A 67 2.76 -0.05 -10.63
C ALA A 67 2.52 -1.49 -11.11
N SER A 68 1.64 -2.22 -10.43
CA SER A 68 1.29 -3.59 -10.81
C SER A 68 0.43 -3.64 -12.06
N ASP A 69 -0.45 -2.67 -12.26
CA ASP A 69 -1.26 -2.58 -13.47
C ASP A 69 -0.39 -2.34 -14.71
N ALA A 70 0.70 -1.60 -14.56
CA ALA A 70 1.64 -1.40 -15.65
C ALA A 70 2.25 -2.73 -16.11
N ILE A 71 2.45 -3.68 -15.19
CA ILE A 71 2.90 -5.03 -15.54
C ILE A 71 1.85 -5.74 -16.40
N HIS A 72 0.58 -5.56 -16.08
CA HIS A 72 -0.53 -6.20 -16.81
C HIS A 72 -0.59 -5.77 -18.26
N ALA A 73 -0.17 -4.55 -18.56
CA ALA A 73 -0.20 -4.03 -19.94
C ALA A 73 0.81 -4.74 -20.86
N CYS A 74 1.75 -5.48 -20.29
CA CYS A 74 2.78 -6.18 -21.05
C CYS A 74 2.45 -7.68 -21.10
N GLU A 75 1.74 -8.10 -22.13
CA GLU A 75 1.23 -9.48 -22.26
C GLU A 75 2.31 -10.55 -22.41
N GLN A 76 3.53 -10.17 -22.68
CA GLN A 76 4.62 -11.10 -22.94
C GLN A 76 5.47 -11.42 -21.72
N ILE A 77 5.03 -10.99 -20.55
CA ILE A 77 5.80 -11.18 -19.32
C ILE A 77 5.61 -12.63 -18.83
N PRO A 78 6.71 -13.34 -18.55
CA PRO A 78 6.61 -14.69 -17.97
C PRO A 78 5.92 -14.68 -16.61
N ASP A 79 5.43 -15.84 -16.18
CA ASP A 79 4.78 -16.01 -14.87
C ASP A 79 5.66 -15.56 -13.72
N SER A 80 6.98 -15.53 -13.89
CA SER A 80 7.89 -15.05 -12.87
C SER A 80 7.69 -13.57 -12.52
N ASN A 81 7.05 -12.81 -13.42
CA ASN A 81 6.79 -11.39 -13.21
C ASN A 81 5.34 -11.16 -12.78
N LYS A 82 4.88 -11.91 -11.82
CA LYS A 82 3.53 -11.78 -11.30
C LYS A 82 3.35 -10.44 -10.60
N ARG A 83 2.10 -9.97 -10.62
CA ARG A 83 1.72 -8.76 -9.92
C ARG A 83 1.51 -9.10 -8.45
N ILE A 84 2.44 -8.66 -7.61
CA ILE A 84 2.47 -9.01 -6.19
C ILE A 84 2.61 -7.74 -5.37
N ILE A 85 1.77 -7.63 -4.36
CA ILE A 85 1.85 -6.56 -3.35
C ILE A 85 1.88 -7.23 -1.99
N ARG A 86 2.85 -6.84 -1.16
CA ARG A 86 2.98 -7.32 0.21
C ARG A 86 2.96 -6.13 1.15
N LEU A 87 2.02 -6.16 2.07
CA LEU A 87 1.85 -5.10 3.07
C LEU A 87 2.04 -5.68 4.46
N ARG A 88 2.90 -5.05 5.23
CA ARG A 88 3.06 -5.36 6.64
C ARG A 88 2.88 -4.08 7.43
N MET A 89 2.02 -4.13 8.44
CA MET A 89 1.78 -3.02 9.33
C MET A 89 1.82 -3.51 10.77
N TYR A 90 2.44 -2.73 11.63
CA TYR A 90 2.50 -3.05 13.04
C TYR A 90 2.72 -1.77 13.85
N SER A 91 2.53 -1.89 15.16
CA SER A 91 2.76 -0.78 16.08
C SER A 91 3.94 -1.13 16.95
N LYS A 92 4.86 -0.18 17.10
CA LYS A 92 6.03 -0.36 17.94
C LYS A 92 6.35 0.96 18.62
N ASN A 93 6.46 0.94 19.96
CA ASN A 93 6.75 2.14 20.74
C ASN A 93 5.76 3.26 20.44
N ASN A 94 4.49 2.90 20.32
CA ASN A 94 3.38 3.82 20.01
C ASN A 94 3.50 4.50 18.65
N LYS A 95 4.27 3.92 17.75
CA LYS A 95 4.41 4.40 16.37
C LYS A 95 3.86 3.39 15.40
N LEU A 96 3.24 3.90 14.35
CA LEU A 96 2.74 3.08 13.25
C LEU A 96 3.89 2.77 12.30
N CYS A 97 4.13 1.50 12.03
CA CYS A 97 5.15 1.06 11.09
C CYS A 97 4.47 0.43 9.88
N ILE A 98 4.85 0.89 8.70
CA ILE A 98 4.32 0.40 7.43
C ILE A 98 5.48 -0.07 6.57
N ASP A 99 5.33 -1.26 5.98
CA ASP A 99 6.31 -1.82 5.05
C ASP A 99 5.51 -2.38 3.87
N LEU A 100 5.60 -1.72 2.73
CA LEU A 100 4.83 -2.06 1.54
C LEU A 100 5.76 -2.34 0.37
N HIS A 101 5.69 -3.55 -0.15
CA HIS A 101 6.48 -3.99 -1.30
C HIS A 101 5.57 -4.26 -2.47
N ASN A 102 5.95 -3.80 -3.66
CA ASN A 102 5.24 -4.21 -4.87
C ASN A 102 6.23 -4.52 -5.99
N SER A 103 5.86 -5.50 -6.81
CA SER A 103 6.59 -5.79 -8.03
C SER A 103 6.38 -4.66 -9.03
N TYR A 104 7.32 -4.48 -9.96
CA TYR A 104 7.21 -3.47 -11.00
C TYR A 104 7.81 -3.99 -12.29
N GLN A 105 7.36 -3.42 -13.42
CA GLN A 105 7.91 -3.73 -14.73
C GLN A 105 8.99 -2.73 -15.13
N VAL A 106 8.73 -1.46 -14.85
CA VAL A 106 9.65 -0.37 -15.16
C VAL A 106 10.11 0.26 -13.85
N GLU A 107 11.42 0.37 -13.69
CA GLU A 107 11.98 0.92 -12.47
C GLU A 107 11.47 2.35 -12.24
N PRO A 108 10.92 2.64 -11.06
CA PRO A 108 10.44 3.99 -10.76
C PRO A 108 11.56 5.01 -10.76
N LEU A 109 11.23 6.21 -11.24
CA LEU A 109 12.12 7.35 -11.17
C LEU A 109 11.83 8.14 -9.90
N PHE A 110 12.85 8.72 -9.31
CA PHE A 110 12.71 9.48 -8.07
C PHE A 110 13.06 10.94 -8.28
N GLN A 111 12.31 11.82 -7.60
CA GLN A 111 12.60 13.24 -7.52
C GLN A 111 12.52 13.65 -6.07
N GLN A 112 13.63 14.14 -5.50
CA GLN A 112 13.69 14.55 -4.10
C GLN A 112 13.23 13.44 -3.15
N GLY A 113 13.60 12.18 -3.44
CA GLY A 113 13.26 11.04 -2.61
C GLY A 113 11.85 10.51 -2.79
N LEU A 114 11.04 11.11 -3.65
CA LEU A 114 9.67 10.68 -3.92
C LEU A 114 9.56 10.10 -5.33
N PRO A 115 8.69 9.10 -5.54
CA PRO A 115 8.46 8.60 -6.90
C PRO A 115 7.94 9.70 -7.80
N ALA A 116 8.54 9.83 -8.97
CA ALA A 116 8.09 10.77 -9.97
C ALA A 116 6.89 10.18 -10.71
N SER A 117 5.83 10.96 -10.86
CA SER A 117 4.66 10.53 -11.59
C SER A 117 4.71 11.08 -13.01
N LYS A 118 4.45 10.22 -14.00
CA LYS A 118 4.36 10.61 -15.38
C LYS A 118 2.98 11.17 -15.73
N GLU A 119 1.98 10.88 -14.90
CA GLU A 119 0.63 11.33 -15.11
C GLU A 119 0.31 12.49 -14.20
N GLN A 120 -0.39 13.47 -14.76
CA GLN A 120 -0.78 14.65 -14.02
C GLN A 120 -1.70 14.27 -12.86
N GLY A 121 -1.39 14.76 -11.67
CA GLY A 121 -2.18 14.49 -10.47
C GLY A 121 -1.66 13.38 -9.59
N HIS A 122 -0.87 12.45 -10.11
CA HIS A 122 -0.39 11.31 -9.31
C HIS A 122 0.66 11.71 -8.27
N GLY A 123 1.39 12.81 -8.51
CA GLY A 123 2.38 13.31 -7.57
C GLY A 123 1.79 13.77 -6.24
N PHE A 124 0.50 14.04 -6.20
CA PHE A 124 -0.17 14.50 -4.97
C PHE A 124 -0.28 13.39 -3.93
N GLY A 125 -0.42 12.13 -4.37
CA GLY A 125 -0.51 11.01 -3.45
C GLY A 125 0.71 10.88 -2.57
N THR A 126 1.91 10.96 -3.16
CA THR A 126 3.15 10.84 -2.40
C THR A 126 3.41 12.06 -1.52
N LYS A 127 2.98 13.24 -1.97
CA LYS A 127 3.07 14.45 -1.14
C LYS A 127 2.15 14.37 0.07
N SER A 128 0.97 13.80 -0.08
CA SER A 128 0.06 13.58 1.03
C SER A 128 0.64 12.62 2.05
N ILE A 129 1.28 11.56 1.58
CA ILE A 129 1.98 10.62 2.46
C ILE A 129 3.05 11.36 3.28
N ALA A 130 3.88 12.14 2.61
CA ALA A 130 4.94 12.90 3.25
C ALA A 130 4.38 13.85 4.30
N HIS A 131 3.33 14.57 3.96
CA HIS A 131 2.71 15.54 4.88
C HIS A 131 2.22 14.84 6.16
N ILE A 132 1.53 13.73 6.03
CA ILE A 132 0.96 13.03 7.19
C ILE A 132 2.07 12.45 8.06
N VAL A 133 3.06 11.80 7.46
CA VAL A 133 4.17 11.19 8.20
C VAL A 133 4.95 12.27 8.95
N GLU A 134 5.27 13.36 8.28
CA GLU A 134 6.02 14.45 8.89
C GLU A 134 5.24 15.17 9.98
N LYS A 135 3.93 15.32 9.81
CA LYS A 135 3.06 15.90 10.83
C LYS A 135 3.14 15.11 12.14
N HIS A 136 3.29 13.82 12.06
CA HIS A 136 3.40 12.95 13.23
C HIS A 136 4.84 12.77 13.71
N GLY A 137 5.76 13.56 13.18
CA GLY A 137 7.17 13.48 13.58
C GLY A 137 7.86 12.22 13.13
N GLY A 138 7.32 11.57 12.10
CA GLY A 138 7.85 10.32 11.61
C GLY A 138 8.80 10.48 10.44
N VAL A 139 9.22 9.34 9.91
CA VAL A 139 10.09 9.27 8.74
C VAL A 139 9.52 8.27 7.75
N PHE A 140 9.85 8.45 6.48
CA PHE A 140 9.44 7.52 5.44
C PHE A 140 10.52 7.45 4.38
N GLN A 141 10.47 6.39 3.58
CA GLN A 141 11.42 6.19 2.50
C GLN A 141 10.78 5.37 1.38
N PHE A 142 11.01 5.78 0.15
CA PHE A 142 10.75 4.97 -1.02
C PHE A 142 12.08 4.48 -1.57
N SER A 143 12.14 3.21 -1.96
CA SER A 143 13.38 2.62 -2.47
C SER A 143 13.08 1.51 -3.45
N VAL A 144 14.12 1.05 -4.13
CA VAL A 144 14.05 -0.07 -5.05
C VAL A 144 15.15 -1.05 -4.65
N LYS A 145 14.78 -2.31 -4.48
CA LYS A 145 15.74 -3.34 -4.11
C LYS A 145 15.28 -4.70 -4.62
N ASP A 146 16.16 -5.39 -5.32
CA ASP A 146 15.92 -6.78 -5.78
C ASP A 146 14.61 -6.96 -6.55
N GLY A 147 14.26 -5.98 -7.38
CA GLY A 147 13.05 -6.04 -8.18
C GLY A 147 11.78 -5.60 -7.45
N TRP A 148 11.93 -5.10 -6.23
CA TRP A 148 10.82 -4.60 -5.43
C TRP A 148 10.87 -3.09 -5.32
N PHE A 149 9.71 -2.46 -5.48
CA PHE A 149 9.51 -1.06 -5.10
C PHE A 149 8.99 -1.08 -3.67
N ILE A 150 9.66 -0.35 -2.79
CA ILE A 150 9.43 -0.46 -1.35
C ILE A 150 9.09 0.90 -0.77
N PHE A 151 7.98 0.96 -0.04
CA PHE A 151 7.62 2.10 0.79
C PHE A 151 7.70 1.68 2.25
N GLN A 152 8.45 2.42 3.03
CA GLN A 152 8.57 2.20 4.46
C GLN A 152 8.29 3.50 5.20
N ALA A 153 7.53 3.41 6.27
CA ALA A 153 7.22 4.58 7.11
C ALA A 153 7.17 4.18 8.57
N THR A 154 7.59 5.09 9.42
CA THR A 154 7.47 4.97 10.87
C THR A 154 6.97 6.30 11.38
N ALA A 155 5.78 6.34 11.92
CA ALA A 155 5.16 7.59 12.34
C ALA A 155 4.35 7.49 13.63
#